data_71313f1f93ca47170ed453b60ed08f84
#
_entry.id   71313f1f93ca47170ed453b60ed08f84
#
_cell.length_a   1.000
_cell.length_b   1.000
_cell.length_c   1.000
_cell.angle_alpha   90.00
_cell.angle_beta   90.00
_cell.angle_gamma   90.00
#
_symmetry.space_group_name_H-M   'P 1'
#
loop_
_entity.id
_entity.type
_entity.pdbx_description
1 polymer ?
#
loop_
_entity_poly.entity_id
_entity_poly.type
_entity_poly.pdbx_seq_one_letter_code
_entity_poly.pdbx_strand_id
1 'polypeptide(L)'
;MKTIKAVPVTSESWAPYGYLADIASPSDAYGMGEYPCIFHRDMALAPMASSAPIAFGSLKIGKRDMVIKDVEYHSAASEVMMPFDCDTVMYVGPANGGEPELEKLEAFIIPKGTMVIFRAGAWHGAPFPLDGDGTVLICLPERTYLCDTNKILLNEKDYIRIEL
;
A
#
# COMPACT_ATOMS: atom_id res chain seq x y z
N MET A 1 7.80 1.48 23.46
CA MET A 1 7.46 1.50 22.01
C MET A 1 6.96 0.11 21.67
N LYS A 2 5.77 0.02 21.09
CA LYS A 2 5.18 -1.24 20.61
C LYS A 2 5.99 -1.76 19.42
N THR A 3 6.00 -3.08 19.24
CA THR A 3 6.64 -3.73 18.07
C THR A 3 5.61 -4.58 17.34
N ILE A 4 5.66 -4.56 16.00
CA ILE A 4 4.92 -5.47 15.12
C ILE A 4 5.92 -6.15 14.19
N LYS A 5 5.63 -7.40 13.81
CA LYS A 5 6.48 -8.16 12.89
C LYS A 5 5.97 -8.02 11.47
N ALA A 6 6.86 -7.72 10.53
CA ALA A 6 6.55 -7.78 9.11
C ALA A 6 6.53 -9.24 8.64
N VAL A 7 5.48 -9.61 7.90
CA VAL A 7 5.32 -10.95 7.33
C VAL A 7 5.19 -10.87 5.81
N PRO A 8 5.58 -11.90 5.05
CA PRO A 8 5.31 -11.94 3.61
C PRO A 8 3.82 -11.74 3.33
N VAL A 9 3.52 -10.89 2.36
CA VAL A 9 2.13 -10.64 1.96
C VAL A 9 1.55 -11.86 1.23
N THR A 10 0.27 -12.13 1.47
CA THR A 10 -0.54 -13.07 0.67
C THR A 10 -1.88 -12.42 0.33
N SER A 11 -2.57 -12.95 -0.68
CA SER A 11 -3.91 -12.46 -1.04
C SER A 11 -4.89 -12.56 0.12
N GLU A 12 -4.81 -13.62 0.94
CA GLU A 12 -5.66 -13.79 2.11
C GLU A 12 -5.35 -12.76 3.19
N SER A 13 -4.05 -12.55 3.48
CA SER A 13 -3.64 -11.62 4.54
C SER A 13 -3.92 -10.16 4.18
N TRP A 14 -3.89 -9.81 2.88
CA TRP A 14 -4.20 -8.47 2.40
C TRP A 14 -5.69 -8.20 2.18
N ALA A 15 -6.51 -9.23 1.98
CA ALA A 15 -7.94 -9.10 1.65
C ALA A 15 -8.76 -8.16 2.57
N PRO A 16 -8.52 -8.07 3.89
CA PRO A 16 -9.21 -7.11 4.75
C PRO A 16 -8.97 -5.65 4.38
N TYR A 17 -7.83 -5.35 3.76
CA TYR A 17 -7.34 -4.00 3.50
C TYR A 17 -7.52 -3.54 2.05
N GLY A 18 -7.74 -4.47 1.11
CA GLY A 18 -7.89 -4.14 -0.30
C GLY A 18 -7.62 -5.31 -1.23
N TYR A 19 -6.89 -5.05 -2.30
CA TYR A 19 -6.55 -6.03 -3.33
C TYR A 19 -5.03 -6.16 -3.47
N LEU A 20 -4.60 -7.34 -3.93
CA LEU A 20 -3.20 -7.67 -4.21
C LEU A 20 -3.10 -8.26 -5.61
N ALA A 21 -2.09 -7.86 -6.39
CA ALA A 21 -1.79 -8.49 -7.67
C ALA A 21 -0.27 -8.50 -7.93
N ASP A 22 0.29 -9.66 -8.19
CA ASP A 22 1.65 -9.79 -8.70
C ASP A 22 1.65 -9.54 -10.21
N ILE A 23 2.09 -8.35 -10.62
CA ILE A 23 2.12 -7.94 -12.02
C ILE A 23 3.26 -8.64 -12.77
N ALA A 24 4.32 -8.99 -12.07
CA ALA A 24 5.48 -9.66 -12.66
C ALA A 24 5.23 -11.16 -12.91
N SER A 25 4.36 -11.77 -12.10
CA SER A 25 4.05 -13.20 -12.17
C SER A 25 2.54 -13.45 -12.07
N PRO A 26 1.76 -13.11 -13.11
CA PRO A 26 0.30 -13.15 -13.09
C PRO A 26 -0.29 -14.58 -13.23
N SER A 27 0.32 -15.58 -12.59
CA SER A 27 -0.02 -16.99 -12.76
C SER A 27 -1.47 -17.35 -12.42
N ASP A 28 -2.08 -16.62 -11.49
CA ASP A 28 -3.44 -16.87 -11.02
C ASP A 28 -4.50 -16.02 -11.75
N ALA A 29 -4.06 -15.14 -12.66
CA ALA A 29 -4.95 -14.27 -13.40
C ALA A 29 -5.41 -14.95 -14.71
N TYR A 30 -6.67 -14.68 -15.08
CA TYR A 30 -7.20 -15.15 -16.36
C TYR A 30 -6.47 -14.47 -17.53
N GLY A 31 -5.73 -15.28 -18.29
CA GLY A 31 -5.04 -14.85 -19.51
C GLY A 31 -5.91 -14.93 -20.75
N MET A 32 -5.84 -13.93 -21.61
CA MET A 32 -6.47 -13.89 -22.96
C MET A 32 -5.38 -13.78 -24.01
N GLY A 33 -5.58 -14.48 -25.14
CA GLY A 33 -4.61 -14.55 -26.22
C GLY A 33 -3.65 -15.73 -26.08
N GLU A 34 -2.67 -15.78 -26.96
CA GLU A 34 -1.66 -16.82 -27.01
C GLU A 34 -0.26 -16.19 -27.06
N TYR A 35 0.75 -16.93 -26.57
CA TYR A 35 2.13 -16.48 -26.69
C TYR A 35 2.45 -16.13 -28.16
N PRO A 36 3.12 -14.99 -28.44
CA PRO A 36 3.91 -14.17 -27.51
C PRO A 36 3.13 -12.98 -26.89
N CYS A 37 1.82 -12.93 -26.96
CA CYS A 37 1.04 -11.81 -26.40
C CYS A 37 -0.16 -12.35 -25.60
N ILE A 38 -0.01 -12.40 -24.28
CA ILE A 38 -1.06 -12.78 -23.34
C ILE A 38 -1.46 -11.58 -22.52
N PHE A 39 -2.75 -11.23 -22.52
CA PHE A 39 -3.31 -10.16 -21.69
C PHE A 39 -3.98 -10.74 -20.44
N HIS A 40 -3.45 -10.43 -19.26
CA HIS A 40 -4.03 -10.76 -17.98
C HIS A 40 -4.93 -9.62 -17.52
N ARG A 41 -6.24 -9.84 -17.57
CA ARG A 41 -7.24 -8.82 -17.28
C ARG A 41 -7.65 -8.81 -15.80
N ASP A 42 -8.11 -7.65 -15.34
CA ASP A 42 -8.80 -7.46 -14.07
C ASP A 42 -8.06 -8.06 -12.85
N MET A 43 -6.73 -7.98 -12.87
CA MET A 43 -5.87 -8.58 -11.84
C MET A 43 -6.12 -7.99 -10.45
N ALA A 44 -6.49 -6.71 -10.38
CA ALA A 44 -6.88 -6.04 -9.15
C ALA A 44 -7.84 -4.90 -9.45
N LEU A 45 -8.67 -4.54 -8.48
CA LEU A 45 -9.64 -3.46 -8.59
C LEU A 45 -9.28 -2.34 -7.62
N ALA A 46 -9.33 -1.10 -8.11
CA ALA A 46 -9.13 0.10 -7.29
C ALA A 46 -10.38 0.98 -7.35
N PRO A 47 -11.39 0.77 -6.49
CA PRO A 47 -12.58 1.60 -6.47
C PRO A 47 -12.24 3.05 -6.14
N MET A 48 -12.67 3.99 -6.98
CA MET A 48 -12.44 5.42 -6.85
C MET A 48 -13.78 6.16 -6.83
N ALA A 49 -14.18 6.71 -5.70
CA ALA A 49 -15.37 7.55 -5.60
C ALA A 49 -15.02 9.00 -5.96
N SER A 50 -14.47 9.20 -7.16
CA SER A 50 -14.03 10.49 -7.65
C SER A 50 -14.26 10.60 -9.16
N SER A 51 -14.64 11.79 -9.63
CA SER A 51 -14.69 12.15 -11.06
C SER A 51 -13.40 12.80 -11.56
N ALA A 52 -12.41 13.02 -10.68
CA ALA A 52 -11.12 13.56 -11.08
C ALA A 52 -10.33 12.54 -11.91
N PRO A 53 -9.49 13.00 -12.84
CA PRO A 53 -8.58 12.10 -13.55
C PRO A 53 -7.72 11.29 -12.59
N ILE A 54 -7.40 10.07 -12.96
CA ILE A 54 -6.42 9.26 -12.24
C ILE A 54 -5.02 9.78 -12.54
N ALA A 55 -4.27 10.06 -11.49
CA ALA A 55 -2.89 10.53 -11.56
C ALA A 55 -1.93 9.40 -11.17
N PHE A 56 -0.84 9.27 -11.91
CA PHE A 56 0.27 8.39 -11.59
C PHE A 56 1.42 9.23 -11.04
N GLY A 57 1.86 8.88 -9.87
CA GLY A 57 2.96 9.53 -9.15
C GLY A 57 4.12 8.59 -8.89
N SER A 58 5.23 9.16 -8.49
CA SER A 58 6.42 8.43 -8.06
C SER A 58 6.81 8.89 -6.67
N LEU A 59 6.85 7.95 -5.73
CA LEU A 59 7.35 8.17 -4.38
C LEU A 59 8.77 7.64 -4.27
N LYS A 60 9.73 8.52 -4.00
CA LYS A 60 11.10 8.14 -3.64
C LYS A 60 11.15 7.87 -2.14
N ILE A 61 11.60 6.68 -1.78
CA ILE A 61 11.74 6.27 -0.38
C ILE A 61 13.21 6.00 -0.06
N GLY A 62 13.69 6.61 1.02
CA GLY A 62 15.05 6.42 1.51
C GLY A 62 15.11 5.42 2.65
N LYS A 63 16.26 4.75 2.79
CA LYS A 63 16.54 3.87 3.93
C LYS A 63 16.43 4.68 5.22
N ARG A 64 15.65 4.17 6.17
CA ARG A 64 15.42 4.78 7.48
C ARG A 64 15.04 3.72 8.50
N ASP A 65 15.03 4.09 9.77
CA ASP A 65 14.51 3.22 10.82
C ASP A 65 13.05 2.85 10.52
N MET A 66 12.74 1.56 10.61
CA MET A 66 11.38 1.05 10.43
C MET A 66 10.52 1.34 11.66
N VAL A 67 10.18 2.62 11.83
CA VAL A 67 9.35 3.12 12.92
C VAL A 67 8.18 3.89 12.34
N ILE A 68 6.97 3.43 12.60
CA ILE A 68 5.74 4.14 12.24
C ILE A 68 5.61 5.34 13.17
N LYS A 69 5.59 6.53 12.59
CA LYS A 69 5.47 7.82 13.30
C LYS A 69 4.22 8.60 12.89
N ASP A 70 3.60 8.18 11.82
CA ASP A 70 2.35 8.73 11.32
C ASP A 70 1.51 7.63 10.65
N VAL A 71 0.23 7.93 10.49
CA VAL A 71 -0.72 7.12 9.73
C VAL A 71 -1.63 8.05 8.95
N GLU A 72 -2.09 7.61 7.79
CA GLU A 72 -3.01 8.36 6.94
C GLU A 72 -4.02 7.44 6.27
N TYR A 73 -5.12 8.03 5.79
CA TYR A 73 -6.08 7.33 4.93
C TYR A 73 -6.74 8.30 3.94
N HIS A 74 -7.29 7.74 2.88
CA HIS A 74 -8.10 8.44 1.88
C HIS A 74 -9.56 8.02 2.03
N SER A 75 -10.48 9.00 2.12
CA SER A 75 -11.89 8.73 2.42
C SER A 75 -12.67 8.23 1.21
N ALA A 76 -12.35 8.76 0.02
CA ALA A 76 -13.12 8.55 -1.21
C ALA A 76 -12.39 7.71 -2.26
N ALA A 77 -11.11 7.47 -2.09
CA ALA A 77 -10.30 6.78 -3.08
C ALA A 77 -9.56 5.59 -2.48
N SER A 78 -9.46 4.51 -3.24
CA SER A 78 -8.43 3.50 -3.03
C SER A 78 -7.10 4.06 -3.48
N GLU A 79 -6.01 3.77 -2.77
CA GLU A 79 -4.66 4.07 -3.22
C GLU A 79 -4.00 2.82 -3.79
N VAL A 80 -3.37 2.98 -4.94
CA VAL A 80 -2.56 1.93 -5.55
C VAL A 80 -1.10 2.23 -5.29
N MET A 81 -0.37 1.30 -4.70
CA MET A 81 1.09 1.34 -4.57
C MET A 81 1.72 0.12 -5.22
N MET A 82 2.82 0.32 -5.94
CA MET A 82 3.62 -0.77 -6.48
C MET A 82 5.10 -0.45 -6.32
N PRO A 83 5.84 -1.20 -5.48
CA PRO A 83 7.29 -1.11 -5.43
C PRO A 83 7.89 -1.42 -6.81
N PHE A 84 8.70 -0.50 -7.34
CA PHE A 84 9.21 -0.59 -8.71
C PHE A 84 10.58 -1.25 -8.79
N ASP A 85 11.51 -0.83 -7.94
CA ASP A 85 12.92 -1.20 -8.03
C ASP A 85 13.49 -1.82 -6.73
N CYS A 86 12.69 -1.91 -5.65
CA CYS A 86 13.08 -2.51 -4.37
C CYS A 86 11.91 -3.23 -3.73
N ASP A 87 12.18 -4.24 -2.92
CA ASP A 87 11.19 -4.78 -2.00
C ASP A 87 10.93 -3.79 -0.86
N THR A 88 9.70 -3.76 -0.35
CA THR A 88 9.30 -2.80 0.68
C THR A 88 8.61 -3.48 1.85
N VAL A 89 8.57 -2.80 2.99
CA VAL A 89 7.62 -3.08 4.05
C VAL A 89 6.55 -1.99 4.03
N MET A 90 5.31 -2.42 3.96
CA MET A 90 4.13 -1.57 4.11
C MET A 90 3.37 -1.94 5.36
N TYR A 91 2.78 -0.95 6.03
CA TYR A 91 1.90 -1.16 7.17
C TYR A 91 0.50 -0.69 6.83
N VAL A 92 -0.47 -1.37 7.42
CA VAL A 92 -1.88 -1.11 7.16
C VAL A 92 -2.73 -1.42 8.38
N GLY A 93 -3.84 -0.71 8.51
CA GLY A 93 -4.83 -0.92 9.57
C GLY A 93 -6.25 -0.91 9.01
N PRO A 94 -7.24 -1.24 9.88
CA PRO A 94 -8.63 -1.34 9.48
C PRO A 94 -9.17 -0.05 8.84
N ALA A 95 -10.03 -0.22 7.83
CA ALA A 95 -10.76 0.87 7.19
C ALA A 95 -11.98 1.24 8.04
N ASN A 96 -11.81 2.05 9.06
CA ASN A 96 -12.87 2.42 9.99
C ASN A 96 -13.29 3.91 9.91
N GLY A 97 -12.54 4.75 9.16
CA GLY A 97 -12.86 6.16 8.95
C GLY A 97 -12.91 7.03 10.21
N GLY A 98 -12.38 6.53 11.34
CA GLY A 98 -12.36 7.18 12.63
C GLY A 98 -10.94 7.34 13.17
N GLU A 99 -10.77 7.13 14.48
CA GLU A 99 -9.45 7.10 15.09
C GLU A 99 -8.69 5.81 14.68
N PRO A 100 -7.37 5.89 14.45
CA PRO A 100 -6.59 4.72 14.08
C PRO A 100 -6.49 3.72 15.25
N GLU A 101 -6.85 2.48 14.99
CA GLU A 101 -6.68 1.39 15.93
C GLU A 101 -5.22 0.87 15.85
N LEU A 102 -4.30 1.57 16.51
CA LEU A 102 -2.86 1.31 16.40
C LEU A 102 -2.47 -0.12 16.82
N GLU A 103 -3.26 -0.75 17.67
CA GLU A 103 -3.05 -2.15 18.09
C GLU A 103 -3.39 -3.15 16.98
N LYS A 104 -4.15 -2.74 15.98
CA LYS A 104 -4.54 -3.56 14.84
C LYS A 104 -3.70 -3.29 13.57
N LEU A 105 -2.69 -2.44 13.67
CA LEU A 105 -1.76 -2.27 12.55
C LEU A 105 -0.97 -3.56 12.32
N GLU A 106 -0.91 -3.95 11.06
CA GLU A 106 -0.12 -5.06 10.56
C GLU A 106 0.94 -4.55 9.58
N ALA A 107 2.04 -5.29 9.44
CA ALA A 107 3.11 -4.95 8.52
C ALA A 107 3.39 -6.13 7.57
N PHE A 108 3.57 -5.82 6.28
CA PHE A 108 3.76 -6.80 5.24
C PHE A 108 4.99 -6.49 4.40
N ILE A 109 5.73 -7.54 4.05
CA ILE A 109 6.80 -7.48 3.06
C ILE A 109 6.14 -7.58 1.68
N ILE A 110 6.31 -6.54 0.88
CA ILE A 110 5.75 -6.44 -0.46
C ILE A 110 6.91 -6.52 -1.47
N PRO A 111 7.00 -7.58 -2.26
CA PRO A 111 8.01 -7.70 -3.30
C PRO A 111 7.84 -6.63 -4.39
N LYS A 112 8.94 -6.22 -5.00
CA LYS A 112 8.91 -5.37 -6.19
C LYS A 112 8.07 -6.01 -7.30
N GLY A 113 7.28 -5.20 -8.01
CA GLY A 113 6.35 -5.66 -9.04
C GLY A 113 5.01 -6.17 -8.50
N THR A 114 4.86 -6.27 -7.17
CA THR A 114 3.58 -6.58 -6.53
C THR A 114 2.80 -5.29 -6.31
N MET A 115 1.64 -5.20 -6.94
CA MET A 115 0.71 -4.09 -6.77
C MET A 115 -0.17 -4.35 -5.55
N VAL A 116 -0.23 -3.42 -4.63
CA VAL A 116 -1.17 -3.41 -3.51
C VAL A 116 -2.16 -2.26 -3.69
N ILE A 117 -3.40 -2.52 -3.38
CA ILE A 117 -4.47 -1.53 -3.39
C ILE A 117 -5.02 -1.43 -1.97
N PHE A 118 -4.86 -0.26 -1.36
CA PHE A 118 -5.51 0.07 -0.10
C PHE A 118 -6.94 0.52 -0.40
N ARG A 119 -7.92 -0.11 0.21
CA ARG A 119 -9.31 0.39 0.09
C ARG A 119 -9.46 1.75 0.75
N ALA A 120 -10.41 2.54 0.30
CA ALA A 120 -10.77 3.79 0.95
C ALA A 120 -11.01 3.56 2.46
N GLY A 121 -10.46 4.45 3.28
CA GLY A 121 -10.54 4.39 4.74
C GLY A 121 -9.49 3.50 5.42
N ALA A 122 -8.73 2.69 4.70
CA ALA A 122 -7.67 1.86 5.30
C ALA A 122 -6.52 2.74 5.77
N TRP A 123 -6.15 2.61 7.05
CA TRP A 123 -5.00 3.31 7.62
C TRP A 123 -3.70 2.74 7.09
N HIS A 124 -2.81 3.60 6.62
CA HIS A 124 -1.50 3.22 6.05
C HIS A 124 -0.52 4.39 6.15
N GLY A 125 0.61 4.30 5.48
CA GLY A 125 1.55 5.41 5.31
C GLY A 125 2.70 5.04 4.37
N ALA A 126 3.69 5.91 4.28
CA ALA A 126 4.80 5.74 3.35
C ALA A 126 5.59 4.45 3.61
N PRO A 127 5.84 3.62 2.56
CA PRO A 127 6.57 2.37 2.67
C PRO A 127 8.01 2.54 3.17
N PHE A 128 8.56 1.47 3.75
CA PHE A 128 9.99 1.37 4.08
C PHE A 128 10.68 0.48 3.04
N PRO A 129 11.77 0.93 2.41
CA PRO A 129 12.55 0.04 1.55
C PRO A 129 13.29 -0.98 2.41
N LEU A 130 13.39 -2.24 1.94
CA LEU A 130 14.17 -3.27 2.63
C LEU A 130 15.66 -3.04 2.47
N ASP A 131 16.09 -2.74 1.24
CA ASP A 131 17.49 -2.57 0.89
C ASP A 131 17.72 -1.23 0.17
N GLY A 132 18.50 -0.34 0.81
CA GLY A 132 18.87 0.93 0.20
C GLY A 132 17.71 1.91 0.05
N ASP A 133 17.71 2.68 -1.02
CA ASP A 133 16.64 3.59 -1.43
C ASP A 133 15.79 2.93 -2.52
N GLY A 134 14.57 3.39 -2.69
CA GLY A 134 13.67 2.81 -3.67
C GLY A 134 12.67 3.77 -4.27
N THR A 135 11.94 3.26 -5.25
CA THR A 135 10.88 3.97 -5.95
C THR A 135 9.58 3.16 -5.86
N VAL A 136 8.50 3.82 -5.51
CA VAL A 136 7.15 3.23 -5.49
C VAL A 136 6.28 4.01 -6.47
N LEU A 137 5.60 3.29 -7.36
CA LEU A 137 4.54 3.86 -8.18
C LEU A 137 3.32 4.10 -7.29
N ILE A 138 2.74 5.29 -7.39
CA ILE A 138 1.50 5.67 -6.72
C ILE A 138 0.45 5.97 -7.76
N CYS A 139 -0.78 5.53 -7.52
CA CYS A 139 -1.92 5.88 -8.38
C CYS A 139 -3.11 6.27 -7.49
N LEU A 140 -3.59 7.50 -7.69
CA LEU A 140 -4.68 8.14 -6.96
C LEU A 140 -5.44 9.11 -7.89
N PRO A 141 -6.67 9.53 -7.56
CA PRO A 141 -7.27 10.70 -8.20
C PRO A 141 -6.38 11.93 -8.08
N GLU A 142 -6.40 12.79 -9.10
CA GLU A 142 -5.62 14.02 -9.12
C GLU A 142 -5.87 14.84 -7.83
N ARG A 143 -4.79 15.31 -7.21
CA ARG A 143 -4.80 16.17 -6.01
C ARG A 143 -5.35 15.52 -4.73
N THR A 144 -5.42 14.20 -4.64
CA THR A 144 -5.81 13.51 -3.39
C THR A 144 -5.02 14.02 -2.18
N TYR A 145 -3.73 14.30 -2.34
CA TYR A 145 -2.86 14.87 -1.30
C TYR A 145 -3.31 16.25 -0.76
N LEU A 146 -4.19 16.97 -1.48
CA LEU A 146 -4.76 18.26 -1.03
C LEU A 146 -6.16 18.13 -0.47
N CYS A 147 -6.96 17.21 -0.98
CA CYS A 147 -8.41 17.21 -0.73
C CYS A 147 -8.93 15.95 -0.04
N ASP A 148 -8.17 14.85 0.01
CA ASP A 148 -8.61 13.58 0.58
C ASP A 148 -7.48 12.83 1.29
N THR A 149 -6.61 13.53 2.02
CA THR A 149 -5.60 12.91 2.88
C THR A 149 -5.87 13.28 4.34
N ASN A 150 -6.25 12.28 5.12
CA ASN A 150 -6.46 12.40 6.56
C ASN A 150 -5.24 11.82 7.27
N LYS A 151 -4.35 12.69 7.76
CA LYS A 151 -3.08 12.29 8.36
C LYS A 151 -3.01 12.60 9.84
N ILE A 152 -2.51 11.65 10.62
CA ILE A 152 -2.26 11.78 12.05
C ILE A 152 -0.78 11.53 12.33
N LEU A 153 -0.14 12.51 12.98
CA LEU A 153 1.19 12.34 13.55
C LEU A 153 1.05 11.71 14.94
N LEU A 154 1.73 10.59 15.16
CA LEU A 154 1.70 9.90 16.44
C LEU A 154 2.58 10.62 17.47
N ASN A 155 2.23 10.52 18.76
CA ASN A 155 3.13 10.91 19.82
C ASN A 155 4.26 9.87 19.94
N GLU A 156 5.41 10.26 20.47
CA GLU A 156 6.57 9.34 20.62
C GLU A 156 6.25 8.08 21.44
N LYS A 157 5.37 8.20 22.44
CA LYS A 157 4.91 7.05 23.24
C LYS A 157 4.12 6.02 22.44
N ASP A 158 3.49 6.46 21.33
CA ASP A 158 2.62 5.68 20.46
C ASP A 158 3.34 5.17 19.21
N TYR A 159 4.63 5.49 19.03
CA TYR A 159 5.44 4.98 17.94
C TYR A 159 5.49 3.46 17.94
N ILE A 160 5.48 2.87 16.75
CA ILE A 160 5.48 1.43 16.56
C ILE A 160 6.71 1.04 15.73
N ARG A 161 7.54 0.15 16.29
CA ARG A 161 8.66 -0.44 15.55
C ARG A 161 8.18 -1.60 14.71
N ILE A 162 8.69 -1.69 13.48
CA ILE A 162 8.50 -2.87 12.63
C ILE A 162 9.78 -3.72 12.70
N GLU A 163 9.64 -4.99 12.94
CA GLU A 163 10.70 -6.01 12.88
C GLU A 163 10.48 -6.94 11.68
N LEU A 164 11.58 -7.40 11.07
CA LEU A 164 11.58 -8.35 9.95
C LEU A 164 11.54 -9.80 10.44
#